data_f0803bb4a888807dac5a7cae7181a403
#
_entry.id   f0803bb4a888807dac5a7cae7181a403
#
_cell.length_a   1.000
_cell.length_b   1.000
_cell.length_c   1.000
_cell.angle_alpha   90.00
_cell.angle_beta   90.00
_cell.angle_gamma   90.00
#
_symmetry.space_group_name_H-M   'P 1'
#
loop_
_entity.id
_entity.type
_entity.pdbx_description
1 polymer ?
#
loop_
_entity_poly.entity_id
_entity_poly.type
_entity_poly.pdbx_seq_one_letter_code
_entity_poly.pdbx_strand_id
1 'polypeptide(L)'
;MRLAPVLLAGALTLAGCGKSETPADAPATGEAAVETAAVEPTAAMGEQVFRRCVACHTIDKGGANGIGPNLHGVVGRAVASHPDFSYSGAMKAKGGVWDEAALDTYLKQPMMEVPGTRMAFAGIPDDADRKALVLYLEEQSK
;
A
#
# COMPACT_ATOMS: atom_id res chain seq x y z
N MET A 1 0.25 16.91 -54.99
CA MET A 1 -0.94 16.27 -55.54
C MET A 1 -2.02 16.40 -54.46
N ARG A 2 -2.82 17.29 -54.61
CA ARG A 2 -4.22 17.65 -54.91
C ARG A 2 -5.16 16.45 -54.85
N LEU A 3 -6.20 16.56 -53.97
CA LEU A 3 -7.63 16.33 -54.21
C LEU A 3 -8.31 16.23 -52.83
N ALA A 4 -9.04 17.07 -52.50
CA ALA A 4 -10.31 17.74 -52.34
C ALA A 4 -11.54 16.80 -52.06
N PRO A 5 -12.59 17.34 -51.49
CA PRO A 5 -13.44 16.69 -50.44
C PRO A 5 -14.77 16.19 -51.03
N VAL A 6 -15.47 15.37 -50.27
CA VAL A 6 -16.89 15.05 -50.54
C VAL A 6 -17.75 15.31 -49.32
N LEU A 7 -18.55 16.34 -49.45
CA LEU A 7 -19.71 16.63 -48.62
C LEU A 7 -20.87 15.72 -49.03
N LEU A 8 -21.57 15.13 -48.06
CA LEU A 8 -22.95 14.70 -48.28
C LEU A 8 -23.77 15.06 -47.05
N ALA A 9 -24.64 16.01 -47.25
CA ALA A 9 -25.71 16.40 -46.34
C ALA A 9 -26.90 15.44 -46.56
N GLY A 10 -27.51 15.04 -45.45
CA GLY A 10 -28.78 14.31 -45.45
C GLY A 10 -29.59 14.65 -44.21
N ALA A 11 -30.47 15.62 -44.33
CA ALA A 11 -31.48 15.95 -43.35
C ALA A 11 -32.67 15.00 -43.52
N LEU A 12 -33.14 14.41 -42.42
CA LEU A 12 -34.48 13.84 -42.38
C LEU A 12 -35.13 14.13 -41.03
N THR A 13 -36.07 15.05 -41.05
CA THR A 13 -36.97 15.41 -39.97
C THR A 13 -38.15 14.44 -39.94
N LEU A 14 -38.46 13.87 -38.79
CA LEU A 14 -39.78 13.30 -38.50
C LEU A 14 -40.22 13.72 -37.10
N ALA A 15 -41.25 14.58 -37.12
CA ALA A 15 -42.03 14.94 -35.96
C ALA A 15 -42.97 13.77 -35.61
N GLY A 16 -43.01 13.40 -34.36
CA GLY A 16 -43.97 12.44 -33.80
C GLY A 16 -44.37 12.90 -32.41
N CYS A 17 -45.49 13.61 -32.32
CA CYS A 17 -46.21 13.83 -31.07
C CYS A 17 -46.82 12.51 -30.60
N GLY A 18 -46.41 12.06 -29.43
CA GLY A 18 -47.03 10.97 -28.68
C GLY A 18 -47.20 11.38 -27.24
N LYS A 19 -48.43 11.69 -26.84
CA LYS A 19 -48.87 11.74 -25.47
C LYS A 19 -48.68 10.36 -24.85
N SER A 20 -48.08 10.29 -23.69
CA SER A 20 -48.15 9.09 -22.86
C SER A 20 -48.18 9.43 -21.41
N GLU A 21 -49.22 8.96 -20.91
CA GLU A 21 -49.61 8.78 -19.51
C GLU A 21 -48.51 8.30 -18.61
N THR A 22 -48.48 8.90 -17.46
CA THR A 22 -47.73 8.47 -16.28
C THR A 22 -48.43 7.27 -15.67
N PRO A 23 -47.75 6.17 -15.45
CA PRO A 23 -48.11 5.26 -14.37
C PRO A 23 -47.26 5.57 -13.15
N ALA A 24 -47.97 5.74 -12.06
CA ALA A 24 -47.47 5.89 -10.72
C ALA A 24 -46.75 4.65 -10.22
N ASP A 25 -45.89 4.91 -9.26
CA ASP A 25 -45.55 4.03 -8.14
C ASP A 25 -44.82 2.72 -8.50
N ALA A 26 -43.48 2.82 -8.54
CA ALA A 26 -42.62 1.71 -8.17
C ALA A 26 -41.98 2.07 -6.83
N PRO A 27 -42.03 1.18 -5.84
CA PRO A 27 -41.36 1.43 -4.56
C PRO A 27 -39.88 1.50 -4.81
N ALA A 28 -39.26 2.61 -4.40
CA ALA A 28 -37.83 2.73 -4.29
C ALA A 28 -37.35 1.65 -3.30
N THR A 29 -36.90 0.52 -3.87
CA THR A 29 -36.05 -0.40 -3.14
C THR A 29 -34.82 0.39 -2.73
N GLY A 30 -34.80 0.78 -1.47
CA GLY A 30 -33.62 1.37 -0.84
C GLY A 30 -32.47 0.42 -1.03
N GLU A 31 -31.59 0.77 -1.94
CA GLU A 31 -30.26 0.22 -2.03
C GLU A 31 -29.59 0.57 -0.72
N ALA A 32 -29.65 -0.35 0.23
CA ALA A 32 -28.89 -0.27 1.45
C ALA A 32 -27.44 -0.26 0.99
N ALA A 33 -26.82 0.92 1.05
CA ALA A 33 -25.39 1.04 0.95
C ALA A 33 -24.82 0.09 2.02
N VAL A 34 -24.28 -1.03 1.58
CA VAL A 34 -23.47 -1.90 2.42
C VAL A 34 -22.24 -1.07 2.71
N GLU A 35 -22.28 -0.35 3.82
CA GLU A 35 -21.12 0.26 4.43
C GLU A 35 -20.18 -0.90 4.74
N THR A 36 -19.24 -1.15 3.84
CA THR A 36 -18.14 -2.06 4.08
C THR A 36 -17.36 -1.46 5.22
N ALA A 37 -17.64 -1.90 6.44
CA ALA A 37 -16.86 -1.56 7.61
C ALA A 37 -15.39 -1.85 7.25
N ALA A 38 -14.57 -0.80 7.23
CA ALA A 38 -13.15 -0.95 6.98
C ALA A 38 -12.61 -1.92 8.03
N VAL A 39 -12.07 -3.05 7.58
CA VAL A 39 -11.49 -4.04 8.49
C VAL A 39 -10.28 -3.40 9.14
N GLU A 40 -10.31 -3.23 10.46
CA GLU A 40 -9.20 -2.67 11.21
C GLU A 40 -7.95 -3.55 11.05
N PRO A 41 -6.78 -2.96 10.74
CA PRO A 41 -5.53 -3.70 10.60
C PRO A 41 -5.18 -4.45 11.89
N THR A 42 -4.73 -5.69 11.76
CA THR A 42 -4.32 -6.55 12.88
C THR A 42 -2.92 -7.11 12.66
N ALA A 43 -2.24 -7.51 13.73
CA ALA A 43 -0.93 -8.17 13.63
C ALA A 43 -0.98 -9.47 12.81
N ALA A 44 -2.08 -10.22 12.88
CA ALA A 44 -2.26 -11.41 12.06
C ALA A 44 -2.31 -11.10 10.55
N MET A 45 -2.91 -9.98 10.16
CA MET A 45 -2.81 -9.46 8.79
C MET A 45 -1.37 -9.04 8.46
N GLY A 46 -0.69 -8.43 9.42
CA GLY A 46 0.71 -8.02 9.30
C GLY A 46 1.67 -9.18 9.05
N GLU A 47 1.42 -10.33 9.65
CA GLU A 47 2.17 -11.57 9.38
C GLU A 47 2.05 -11.97 7.89
N GLN A 48 0.87 -11.83 7.29
CA GLN A 48 0.70 -12.11 5.86
C GLN A 48 1.48 -11.12 5.00
N VAL A 49 1.48 -9.84 5.37
CA VAL A 49 2.27 -8.81 4.69
C VAL A 49 3.76 -9.08 4.83
N PHE A 50 4.20 -9.55 6.01
CA PHE A 50 5.61 -9.88 6.31
C PHE A 50 6.19 -10.95 5.38
N ARG A 51 5.37 -11.77 4.74
CA ARG A 51 5.84 -12.75 3.74
C ARG A 51 6.63 -12.11 2.59
N ARG A 52 6.43 -10.83 2.34
CA ARG A 52 7.22 -10.05 1.36
C ARG A 52 8.66 -9.79 1.84
N CYS A 53 8.94 -10.00 3.11
CA CYS A 53 10.21 -9.68 3.77
C CYS A 53 11.10 -10.91 3.99
N VAL A 54 10.50 -12.12 4.09
CA VAL A 54 11.19 -13.35 4.52
C VAL A 54 12.30 -13.82 3.57
N ALA A 55 12.28 -13.38 2.32
CA ALA A 55 13.37 -13.67 1.38
C ALA A 55 14.71 -13.05 1.79
N CYS A 56 14.66 -11.98 2.60
CA CYS A 56 15.83 -11.21 2.99
C CYS A 56 16.02 -11.11 4.51
N HIS A 57 14.95 -11.21 5.28
CA HIS A 57 14.95 -11.00 6.73
C HIS A 57 14.46 -12.23 7.50
N THR A 58 14.99 -12.43 8.68
CA THR A 58 14.42 -13.32 9.70
C THR A 58 13.68 -12.50 10.75
N ILE A 59 12.81 -13.15 11.55
CA ILE A 59 12.01 -12.49 12.59
C ILE A 59 12.16 -13.17 13.96
N ASP A 60 12.62 -14.41 14.02
CA ASP A 60 12.75 -15.16 15.25
C ASP A 60 13.78 -14.51 16.18
N LYS A 61 13.54 -14.58 17.49
CA LYS A 61 14.47 -14.10 18.51
C LYS A 61 15.81 -14.82 18.38
N GLY A 62 16.89 -14.06 18.18
CA GLY A 62 18.21 -14.61 17.95
C GLY A 62 18.41 -15.25 16.57
N GLY A 63 17.47 -15.06 15.65
CA GLY A 63 17.59 -15.53 14.27
C GLY A 63 18.78 -14.87 13.56
N ALA A 64 19.38 -15.60 12.63
CA ALA A 64 20.53 -15.13 11.87
C ALA A 64 20.15 -13.96 10.94
N ASN A 65 21.12 -13.08 10.67
CA ASN A 65 21.01 -12.12 9.58
C ASN A 65 20.99 -12.85 8.23
N GLY A 66 20.14 -12.38 7.32
CA GLY A 66 20.13 -12.81 5.92
C GLY A 66 20.76 -11.75 5.00
N ILE A 67 20.15 -11.51 3.86
CA ILE A 67 20.49 -10.38 2.96
C ILE A 67 20.24 -9.06 3.70
N GLY A 68 19.18 -9.02 4.53
CA GLY A 68 18.87 -7.97 5.49
C GLY A 68 19.12 -8.42 6.93
N PRO A 69 19.04 -7.49 7.90
CA PRO A 69 19.19 -7.83 9.33
C PRO A 69 17.98 -8.63 9.83
N ASN A 70 18.17 -9.35 10.93
CA ASN A 70 17.05 -9.88 11.70
C ASN A 70 16.18 -8.75 12.24
N LEU A 71 14.85 -8.89 12.13
CA LEU A 71 13.88 -7.86 12.49
C LEU A 71 13.21 -8.08 13.85
N HIS A 72 13.55 -9.17 14.60
CA HIS A 72 13.07 -9.29 15.97
C HIS A 72 13.52 -8.10 16.81
N GLY A 73 12.62 -7.48 17.53
CA GLY A 73 12.91 -6.30 18.32
C GLY A 73 13.27 -5.04 17.51
N VAL A 74 12.77 -4.92 16.27
CA VAL A 74 13.07 -3.75 15.44
C VAL A 74 12.33 -2.50 15.90
N VAL A 75 11.11 -2.63 16.42
CA VAL A 75 10.35 -1.48 16.94
C VAL A 75 11.01 -0.97 18.21
N GLY A 76 11.26 0.34 18.25
CA GLY A 76 12.00 0.99 19.33
C GLY A 76 13.53 0.90 19.22
N ARG A 77 14.07 0.15 18.25
CA ARG A 77 15.52 -0.01 18.06
C ARG A 77 16.11 1.17 17.28
N ALA A 78 17.31 1.58 17.63
CA ALA A 78 18.02 2.61 16.87
C ALA A 78 18.28 2.15 15.42
N VAL A 79 18.14 3.08 14.48
CA VAL A 79 18.40 2.80 13.06
C VAL A 79 19.85 2.32 12.86
N ALA A 80 20.04 1.31 12.03
CA ALA A 80 21.34 0.71 11.71
C ALA A 80 22.10 0.13 12.91
N SER A 81 21.41 -0.30 13.97
CA SER A 81 22.06 -0.76 15.22
C SER A 81 21.98 -2.27 15.45
N HIS A 82 21.36 -3.07 14.56
CA HIS A 82 21.36 -4.52 14.77
C HIS A 82 22.80 -5.07 14.73
N PRO A 83 23.21 -5.86 15.73
CA PRO A 83 24.57 -6.38 15.79
C PRO A 83 24.91 -7.27 14.59
N ASP A 84 26.19 -7.31 14.24
CA ASP A 84 26.75 -8.19 13.19
C ASP A 84 26.14 -8.02 11.81
N PHE A 85 25.41 -6.90 11.55
CA PHE A 85 24.90 -6.58 10.21
C PHE A 85 25.62 -5.35 9.61
N SER A 86 26.11 -5.51 8.38
CA SER A 86 26.78 -4.43 7.66
C SER A 86 25.78 -3.54 6.93
N TYR A 87 25.37 -2.44 7.54
CA TYR A 87 24.47 -1.46 6.95
C TYR A 87 25.16 -0.58 5.88
N SER A 88 24.35 -0.06 4.92
CA SER A 88 24.83 0.98 4.00
C SER A 88 25.20 2.26 4.74
N GLY A 89 26.08 3.08 4.14
CA GLY A 89 26.39 4.40 4.67
C GLY A 89 25.13 5.28 4.79
N ALA A 90 24.23 5.20 3.81
CA ALA A 90 22.97 5.92 3.83
C ALA A 90 22.07 5.53 5.01
N MET A 91 21.95 4.23 5.31
CA MET A 91 21.17 3.76 6.46
C MET A 91 21.79 4.18 7.79
N LYS A 92 23.12 4.17 7.91
CA LYS A 92 23.82 4.67 9.11
C LYS A 92 23.63 6.18 9.27
N ALA A 93 23.61 6.94 8.17
CA ALA A 93 23.43 8.39 8.17
C ALA A 93 21.99 8.82 8.48
N LYS A 94 20.98 7.96 8.21
CA LYS A 94 19.58 8.24 8.55
C LYS A 94 19.42 8.56 10.03
N GLY A 95 20.03 7.76 10.90
CA GLY A 95 19.93 7.92 12.35
C GLY A 95 18.48 7.76 12.87
N GLY A 96 18.27 8.11 14.13
CA GLY A 96 16.97 8.01 14.80
C GLY A 96 16.64 6.60 15.29
N VAL A 97 15.35 6.37 15.53
CA VAL A 97 14.79 5.14 16.08
C VAL A 97 13.70 4.64 15.15
N TRP A 98 13.53 3.34 15.05
CA TRP A 98 12.45 2.71 14.35
C TRP A 98 11.17 2.70 15.22
N ASP A 99 10.54 3.87 15.41
CA ASP A 99 9.18 3.94 15.93
C ASP A 99 8.15 3.64 14.83
N GLU A 100 6.89 3.55 15.19
CA GLU A 100 5.79 3.26 14.25
C GLU A 100 5.78 4.23 13.07
N ALA A 101 5.92 5.53 13.32
CA ALA A 101 5.86 6.56 12.28
C ALA A 101 7.07 6.48 11.34
N ALA A 102 8.26 6.22 11.86
CA ALA A 102 9.47 6.03 11.07
C ALA A 102 9.40 4.77 10.22
N LEU A 103 8.84 3.68 10.77
CA LEU A 103 8.60 2.44 10.03
C LEU A 103 7.55 2.63 8.93
N ASP A 104 6.41 3.28 9.22
CA ASP A 104 5.39 3.55 8.22
C ASP A 104 5.97 4.35 7.05
N THR A 105 6.66 5.46 7.34
CA THR A 105 7.28 6.32 6.33
C THR A 105 8.31 5.53 5.51
N TYR A 106 9.20 4.80 6.16
CA TYR A 106 10.24 4.03 5.48
C TYR A 106 9.68 2.90 4.64
N LEU A 107 8.72 2.14 5.17
CA LEU A 107 8.10 1.00 4.47
C LEU A 107 7.24 1.43 3.28
N LYS A 108 6.75 2.66 3.28
CA LYS A 108 6.00 3.21 2.14
C LYS A 108 6.87 3.32 0.89
N GLN A 109 8.07 3.87 1.01
CA GLN A 109 9.00 4.10 -0.11
C GLN A 109 10.46 4.07 0.35
N PRO A 110 11.03 2.89 0.64
CA PRO A 110 12.35 2.78 1.28
C PRO A 110 13.49 3.49 0.53
N MET A 111 13.51 3.38 -0.79
CA MET A 111 14.55 3.98 -1.62
C MET A 111 14.43 5.50 -1.73
N MET A 112 13.24 6.05 -1.54
CA MET A 112 13.03 7.51 -1.50
C MET A 112 13.33 8.07 -0.12
N GLU A 113 12.95 7.35 0.93
CA GLU A 113 13.19 7.76 2.32
C GLU A 113 14.69 7.69 2.68
N VAL A 114 15.40 6.69 2.17
CA VAL A 114 16.84 6.51 2.38
C VAL A 114 17.54 6.29 1.04
N PRO A 115 17.80 7.35 0.27
CA PRO A 115 18.56 7.25 -0.98
C PRO A 115 19.93 6.63 -0.73
N GLY A 116 20.25 5.56 -1.45
CA GLY A 116 21.47 4.76 -1.24
C GLY A 116 21.33 3.63 -0.22
N THR A 117 20.11 3.32 0.23
CA THR A 117 19.84 2.05 0.92
C THR A 117 20.18 0.86 0.02
N ARG A 118 20.64 -0.24 0.63
CA ARG A 118 20.85 -1.51 -0.08
C ARG A 118 19.61 -2.41 -0.08
N MET A 119 18.53 -2.01 0.59
CA MET A 119 17.25 -2.72 0.58
C MET A 119 16.54 -2.45 -0.74
N ALA A 120 16.58 -3.43 -1.66
CA ALA A 120 15.91 -3.37 -2.96
C ALA A 120 14.44 -3.80 -2.80
N PHE A 121 13.63 -2.92 -2.21
CA PHE A 121 12.22 -3.13 -1.97
C PHE A 121 11.41 -1.94 -2.46
N ALA A 122 10.36 -2.20 -3.24
CA ALA A 122 9.54 -1.14 -3.84
C ALA A 122 8.70 -0.38 -2.81
N GLY A 123 8.48 -0.98 -1.66
CA GLY A 123 7.62 -0.44 -0.62
C GLY A 123 6.21 -1.07 -0.58
N ILE A 124 5.43 -0.61 0.36
CA ILE A 124 4.04 -1.02 0.59
C ILE A 124 3.18 0.24 0.50
N PRO A 125 2.51 0.50 -0.65
CA PRO A 125 1.72 1.72 -0.84
C PRO A 125 0.43 1.73 -0.02
N ASP A 126 -0.15 0.57 0.28
CA ASP A 126 -1.39 0.46 1.06
C ASP A 126 -1.15 0.77 2.54
N ASP A 127 -1.92 1.72 3.08
CA ASP A 127 -1.76 2.20 4.45
C ASP A 127 -2.19 1.15 5.49
N ALA A 128 -3.24 0.36 5.19
CA ALA A 128 -3.72 -0.69 6.09
C ALA A 128 -2.72 -1.85 6.17
N ASP A 129 -2.13 -2.26 5.04
CA ASP A 129 -1.05 -3.26 4.99
C ASP A 129 0.16 -2.82 5.82
N ARG A 130 0.58 -1.53 5.70
CA ARG A 130 1.72 -1.02 6.48
C ARG A 130 1.42 -0.99 7.97
N LYS A 131 0.24 -0.49 8.36
CA LYS A 131 -0.19 -0.47 9.76
C LYS A 131 -0.24 -1.89 10.34
N ALA A 132 -0.81 -2.84 9.60
CA ALA A 132 -0.83 -4.24 10.01
C ALA A 132 0.59 -4.81 10.20
N LEU A 133 1.50 -4.53 9.26
CA LEU A 133 2.89 -4.97 9.36
C LEU A 133 3.59 -4.37 10.58
N VAL A 134 3.39 -3.10 10.87
CA VAL A 134 4.00 -2.46 12.05
C VAL A 134 3.47 -3.10 13.33
N LEU A 135 2.17 -3.38 13.44
CA LEU A 135 1.59 -4.11 14.58
C LEU A 135 2.22 -5.51 14.75
N TYR A 136 2.44 -6.23 13.66
CA TYR A 136 3.12 -7.52 13.71
C TYR A 136 4.57 -7.38 14.20
N LEU A 137 5.34 -6.41 13.68
CA LEU A 137 6.71 -6.16 14.11
C LEU A 137 6.78 -5.74 15.58
N GLU A 138 5.78 -5.03 16.11
CA GLU A 138 5.67 -4.71 17.53
C GLU A 138 5.50 -5.96 18.40
N GLU A 139 4.63 -6.87 17.97
CA GLU A 139 4.47 -8.16 18.68
C GLU A 139 5.78 -8.94 18.72
N GLN A 140 6.54 -8.92 17.63
CA GLN A 140 7.86 -9.56 17.55
C GLN A 140 8.96 -8.79 18.32
N SER A 141 8.64 -7.67 18.93
CA SER A 141 9.59 -6.84 19.71
C SER A 141 9.42 -6.99 21.22
N LYS A 142 8.51 -7.84 21.66
CA LYS A 142 8.17 -8.08 23.08
C LYS A 142 8.98 -9.19 23.72
#